data_cc65b4f7e0dfb45ba385717e549d44ac
#
_entry.id   cc65b4f7e0dfb45ba385717e549d44ac
#
_cell.length_a   1.000
_cell.length_b   1.000
_cell.length_c   1.000
_cell.angle_alpha   90.00
_cell.angle_beta   90.00
_cell.angle_gamma   90.00
#
_symmetry.space_group_name_H-M   'P 1'
#
loop_
_entity.id
_entity.type
_entity.pdbx_description
1 polymer ?
#
loop_
_entity_poly.entity_id
_entity_poly.type
_entity_poly.pdbx_seq_one_letter_code
_entity_poly.pdbx_strand_id
1 'polypeptide(L)'
;MNNIIVLPMIVPIMTAIFLVFLRDYIKLQRIISFITMIFVASITALLLYVVQTEGIMKLDFSGWLPPYGILFVADSFALILVLTASIVTAICLLYAFATIGERHEKMFFYPFVLFLIAGVNGSFLTGDIFNLFVCFEVMLLASYVLVALGGGKFQLRESLKYVLINVVASWLFLVALAFLYGTLKTLNMAHIAQRVAEVGQDPILTTVSILFLIVFALKAGLLLFFWLPGSYSVPPTVVQALFAALLTKVGIYALFRTFTLMFPLNQDVTHLLIGIMAGVTIVA
;
A
#
# COMPACT_ATOMS: atom_id res chain seq x y z
N MET A 1 -17.36 1.71 18.26
CA MET A 1 -17.00 0.70 17.24
C MET A 1 -15.97 1.20 16.22
N ASN A 2 -15.90 2.48 15.92
CA ASN A 2 -15.04 3.02 14.85
C ASN A 2 -13.52 2.76 15.02
N ASN A 3 -13.03 2.65 16.27
CA ASN A 3 -11.60 2.41 16.53
C ASN A 3 -11.09 1.04 16.02
N ILE A 4 -11.98 0.10 15.71
CA ILE A 4 -11.63 -1.22 15.19
C ILE A 4 -11.04 -1.13 13.76
N ILE A 5 -11.36 -0.06 13.01
CA ILE A 5 -10.89 0.18 11.63
C ILE A 5 -9.35 0.20 11.54
N VAL A 6 -8.67 0.63 12.59
CA VAL A 6 -7.21 0.77 12.60
C VAL A 6 -6.48 -0.55 12.95
N LEU A 7 -7.18 -1.51 13.55
CA LEU A 7 -6.57 -2.77 13.99
C LEU A 7 -5.84 -3.54 12.88
N PRO A 8 -6.36 -3.64 11.64
CA PRO A 8 -5.65 -4.32 10.54
C PRO A 8 -4.28 -3.72 10.22
N MET A 9 -4.02 -2.46 10.58
CA MET A 9 -2.73 -1.79 10.44
C MET A 9 -1.90 -1.88 11.72
N ILE A 10 -2.48 -1.55 12.88
CA ILE A 10 -1.73 -1.46 14.16
C ILE A 10 -1.29 -2.83 14.67
N VAL A 11 -2.13 -3.85 14.57
CA VAL A 11 -1.80 -5.18 15.10
C VAL A 11 -0.54 -5.76 14.44
N PRO A 12 -0.38 -5.76 13.11
CA PRO A 12 0.88 -6.20 12.48
C PRO A 12 2.09 -5.35 12.91
N ILE A 13 1.96 -4.03 13.06
CA ILE A 13 3.06 -3.16 13.53
C ILE A 13 3.52 -3.56 14.92
N MET A 14 2.59 -3.66 15.86
CA MET A 14 2.91 -4.01 17.26
C MET A 14 3.52 -5.41 17.35
N THR A 15 2.98 -6.35 16.58
CA THR A 15 3.54 -7.71 16.53
C THR A 15 4.93 -7.69 15.87
N ALA A 16 5.16 -6.93 14.80
CA ALA A 16 6.46 -6.81 14.16
C ALA A 16 7.52 -6.30 15.16
N ILE A 17 7.21 -5.24 15.90
CA ILE A 17 8.09 -4.69 16.94
C ILE A 17 8.39 -5.75 18.00
N PHE A 18 7.38 -6.46 18.47
CA PHE A 18 7.57 -7.53 19.46
C PHE A 18 8.45 -8.66 18.94
N LEU A 19 8.30 -9.06 17.69
CA LEU A 19 9.10 -10.12 17.07
C LEU A 19 10.58 -9.76 16.89
N VAL A 20 10.93 -8.47 16.82
CA VAL A 20 12.34 -8.04 16.79
C VAL A 20 13.09 -8.51 18.03
N PHE A 21 12.45 -8.48 19.21
CA PHE A 21 13.05 -8.96 20.47
C PHE A 21 13.13 -10.48 20.55
N LEU A 22 12.34 -11.19 19.72
CA LEU A 22 12.32 -12.67 19.68
C LEU A 22 13.18 -13.24 18.54
N ARG A 23 14.22 -12.53 18.10
CA ARG A 23 15.06 -12.89 16.94
C ARG A 23 15.55 -14.32 16.96
N ASP A 24 15.94 -14.84 18.12
CA ASP A 24 16.53 -16.17 18.25
C ASP A 24 15.50 -17.31 18.35
N TYR A 25 14.22 -16.97 18.61
CA TYR A 25 13.12 -17.91 18.76
C TYR A 25 12.29 -18.09 17.49
N ILE A 26 12.89 -18.68 16.44
CA ILE A 26 12.27 -18.78 15.10
C ILE A 26 10.90 -19.47 15.14
N LYS A 27 10.76 -20.57 15.88
CA LYS A 27 9.48 -21.29 15.99
C LYS A 27 8.37 -20.40 16.56
N LEU A 28 8.70 -19.56 17.53
CA LEU A 28 7.75 -18.60 18.11
C LEU A 28 7.38 -17.50 17.12
N GLN A 29 8.37 -16.98 16.37
CA GLN A 29 8.11 -15.98 15.31
C GLN A 29 7.16 -16.54 14.25
N ARG A 30 7.35 -17.78 13.79
CA ARG A 30 6.47 -18.46 12.82
C ARG A 30 5.02 -18.49 13.32
N ILE A 31 4.81 -18.97 14.56
CA ILE A 31 3.47 -19.13 15.14
C ILE A 31 2.81 -17.76 15.33
N ILE A 32 3.51 -16.81 15.95
CA ILE A 32 2.95 -15.50 16.27
C ILE A 32 2.59 -14.75 14.98
N SER A 33 3.47 -14.71 13.97
CA SER A 33 3.19 -14.02 12.71
C SER A 33 1.99 -14.62 11.98
N PHE A 34 1.87 -15.93 11.96
CA PHE A 34 0.73 -16.60 11.33
C PHE A 34 -0.58 -16.32 12.07
N ILE A 35 -0.60 -16.46 13.41
CA ILE A 35 -1.78 -16.13 14.23
C ILE A 35 -2.19 -14.68 14.05
N THR A 36 -1.23 -13.76 14.00
CA THR A 36 -1.48 -12.34 13.74
C THR A 36 -2.23 -12.14 12.43
N MET A 37 -1.82 -12.81 11.35
CA MET A 37 -2.48 -12.66 10.05
C MET A 37 -3.88 -13.26 10.02
N ILE A 38 -4.11 -14.40 10.71
CA ILE A 38 -5.45 -14.96 10.87
C ILE A 38 -6.36 -14.02 11.68
N PHE A 39 -5.83 -13.45 12.76
CA PHE A 39 -6.57 -12.47 13.57
C PHE A 39 -6.95 -11.22 12.76
N VAL A 40 -6.01 -10.68 11.99
CA VAL A 40 -6.27 -9.52 11.10
C VAL A 40 -7.33 -9.88 10.04
N ALA A 41 -7.24 -11.04 9.41
CA ALA A 41 -8.23 -11.50 8.44
C ALA A 41 -9.63 -11.64 9.08
N SER A 42 -9.70 -12.19 10.29
CA SER A 42 -10.97 -12.35 11.04
C SER A 42 -11.61 -11.00 11.39
N ILE A 43 -10.81 -10.04 11.90
CA ILE A 43 -11.30 -8.69 12.17
C ILE A 43 -11.76 -8.00 10.89
N THR A 44 -11.00 -8.14 9.81
CA THR A 44 -11.37 -7.51 8.54
C THR A 44 -12.65 -8.11 7.96
N ALA A 45 -12.87 -9.42 8.11
CA ALA A 45 -14.13 -10.06 7.71
C ALA A 45 -15.33 -9.54 8.53
N LEU A 46 -15.15 -9.34 9.84
CA LEU A 46 -16.16 -8.72 10.69
C LEU A 46 -16.46 -7.28 10.28
N LEU A 47 -15.42 -6.47 10.01
CA LEU A 47 -15.59 -5.11 9.52
C LEU A 47 -16.33 -5.07 8.17
N LEU A 48 -16.02 -6.00 7.27
CA LEU A 48 -16.70 -6.11 5.98
C LEU A 48 -18.20 -6.41 6.17
N TYR A 49 -18.55 -7.31 7.08
CA TYR A 49 -19.94 -7.59 7.42
C TYR A 49 -20.65 -6.35 7.98
N VAL A 50 -20.02 -5.62 8.91
CA VAL A 50 -20.60 -4.40 9.50
C VAL A 50 -20.78 -3.31 8.41
N VAL A 51 -19.79 -3.12 7.53
CA VAL A 51 -19.89 -2.11 6.46
C VAL A 51 -21.00 -2.46 5.45
N GLN A 52 -21.26 -3.74 5.21
CA GLN A 52 -22.38 -4.16 4.35
C GLN A 52 -23.75 -3.92 4.98
N THR A 53 -23.85 -3.94 6.31
CA THR A 53 -25.13 -3.77 7.03
C THR A 53 -25.39 -2.34 7.48
N GLU A 54 -24.37 -1.63 7.94
CA GLU A 54 -24.47 -0.29 8.54
C GLU A 54 -23.93 0.83 7.62
N GLY A 55 -23.24 0.47 6.53
CA GLY A 55 -22.63 1.42 5.60
C GLY A 55 -21.17 1.76 5.95
N ILE A 56 -20.62 2.78 5.27
CA ILE A 56 -19.22 3.17 5.35
C ILE A 56 -18.86 3.62 6.76
N MET A 57 -17.82 3.02 7.33
CA MET A 57 -17.29 3.41 8.64
C MET A 57 -16.15 4.41 8.49
N LYS A 58 -16.11 5.41 9.39
CA LYS A 58 -15.08 6.46 9.43
C LYS A 58 -14.46 6.56 10.83
N LEU A 59 -13.17 6.87 10.85
CA LEU A 59 -12.45 7.20 12.09
C LEU A 59 -11.61 8.45 11.90
N ASP A 60 -12.03 9.53 12.54
CA ASP A 60 -11.25 10.77 12.64
C ASP A 60 -10.23 10.63 13.77
N PHE A 61 -8.93 10.68 13.43
CA PHE A 61 -7.86 10.55 14.42
C PHE A 61 -7.93 11.71 15.41
N SER A 62 -7.91 11.38 16.70
CA SER A 62 -7.98 12.34 17.81
C SER A 62 -9.21 13.27 17.79
N GLY A 63 -10.26 12.92 17.04
CA GLY A 63 -11.48 13.73 16.92
C GLY A 63 -11.33 15.01 16.09
N TRP A 64 -10.20 15.18 15.38
CA TRP A 64 -10.00 16.32 14.49
C TRP A 64 -10.70 16.09 13.15
N LEU A 65 -11.63 16.97 12.84
CA LEU A 65 -12.35 16.92 11.55
C LEU A 65 -11.48 17.42 10.39
N PRO A 66 -11.75 16.98 9.14
CA PRO A 66 -11.12 17.54 7.97
C PRO A 66 -11.26 19.07 7.91
N PRO A 67 -10.25 19.81 7.45
CA PRO A 67 -9.03 19.37 6.76
C PRO A 67 -7.84 19.05 7.67
N TYR A 68 -7.97 19.13 8.99
CA TYR A 68 -6.84 19.13 9.94
C TYR A 68 -6.46 17.74 10.48
N GLY A 69 -7.37 16.76 10.44
CA GLY A 69 -7.17 15.43 10.98
C GLY A 69 -6.93 14.36 9.89
N ILE A 70 -6.18 13.31 10.26
CA ILE A 70 -6.07 12.11 9.43
C ILE A 70 -7.37 11.32 9.56
N LEU A 71 -7.92 10.91 8.42
CA LEU A 71 -9.14 10.10 8.34
C LEU A 71 -8.80 8.68 7.88
N PHE A 72 -9.32 7.67 8.60
CA PHE A 72 -9.43 6.31 8.11
C PHE A 72 -10.86 6.03 7.66
N VAL A 73 -10.98 5.33 6.53
CA VAL A 73 -12.26 4.99 5.91
C VAL A 73 -12.27 3.50 5.59
N ALA A 74 -13.26 2.80 6.12
CA ALA A 74 -13.52 1.41 5.77
C ALA A 74 -14.77 1.35 4.89
N ASP A 75 -14.57 1.14 3.62
CA ASP A 75 -15.60 0.81 2.64
C ASP A 75 -15.42 -0.63 2.14
N SER A 76 -16.40 -1.17 1.44
CA SER A 76 -16.36 -2.55 0.95
C SER A 76 -15.19 -2.81 0.03
N PHE A 77 -14.79 -1.84 -0.81
CA PHE A 77 -13.66 -2.00 -1.73
C PHE A 77 -12.33 -2.11 -0.96
N ALA A 78 -12.06 -1.22 -0.02
CA ALA A 78 -10.88 -1.27 0.82
C ALA A 78 -10.80 -2.56 1.65
N LEU A 79 -11.92 -2.93 2.30
CA LEU A 79 -11.94 -4.11 3.18
C LEU A 79 -11.77 -5.43 2.43
N ILE A 80 -12.30 -5.56 1.21
CA ILE A 80 -12.06 -6.75 0.36
C ILE A 80 -10.56 -6.86 0.04
N LEU A 81 -9.89 -5.76 -0.25
CA LEU A 81 -8.45 -5.75 -0.53
C LEU A 81 -7.63 -6.07 0.72
N VAL A 82 -7.96 -5.50 1.88
CA VAL A 82 -7.32 -5.81 3.17
C VAL A 82 -7.50 -7.28 3.54
N LEU A 83 -8.71 -7.83 3.38
CA LEU A 83 -9.00 -9.23 3.64
C LEU A 83 -8.18 -10.15 2.74
N THR A 84 -8.19 -9.87 1.43
CA THR A 84 -7.42 -10.64 0.45
C THR A 84 -5.92 -10.57 0.75
N ALA A 85 -5.39 -9.37 1.05
CA ALA A 85 -3.99 -9.18 1.40
C ALA A 85 -3.60 -9.97 2.66
N SER A 86 -4.48 -9.99 3.66
CA SER A 86 -4.24 -10.72 4.91
C SER A 86 -4.23 -12.24 4.71
N ILE A 87 -5.17 -12.77 3.91
CA ILE A 87 -5.25 -14.20 3.58
C ILE A 87 -4.02 -14.63 2.76
N VAL A 88 -3.68 -13.87 1.71
CA VAL A 88 -2.50 -14.16 0.88
C VAL A 88 -1.23 -14.16 1.71
N THR A 89 -1.07 -13.18 2.61
CA THR A 89 0.08 -13.11 3.50
C THR A 89 0.14 -14.31 4.46
N ALA A 90 -1.00 -14.75 5.01
CA ALA A 90 -1.05 -15.94 5.86
C ALA A 90 -0.60 -17.19 5.10
N ILE A 91 -1.05 -17.38 3.86
CA ILE A 91 -0.64 -18.50 2.99
C ILE A 91 0.86 -18.42 2.66
N CYS A 92 1.36 -17.23 2.31
CA CYS A 92 2.78 -17.01 2.05
C CYS A 92 3.65 -17.31 3.28
N LEU A 93 3.19 -16.97 4.50
CA LEU A 93 3.89 -17.30 5.75
C LEU A 93 3.95 -18.82 5.98
N LEU A 94 2.86 -19.56 5.72
CA LEU A 94 2.88 -21.02 5.80
C LEU A 94 3.89 -21.63 4.82
N TYR A 95 3.92 -21.13 3.59
CA TYR A 95 4.90 -21.57 2.59
C TYR A 95 6.33 -21.21 3.00
N ALA A 96 6.53 -20.05 3.63
CA ALA A 96 7.83 -19.62 4.14
C ALA A 96 8.41 -20.59 5.17
N PHE A 97 7.60 -21.20 6.03
CA PHE A 97 8.06 -22.13 7.05
C PHE A 97 8.84 -23.34 6.52
N ALA A 98 8.54 -23.71 5.27
CA ALA A 98 9.21 -24.83 4.60
C ALA A 98 10.34 -24.41 3.64
N THR A 99 10.33 -23.16 3.14
CA THR A 99 11.14 -22.80 1.96
C THR A 99 12.22 -21.77 2.22
N ILE A 100 12.07 -20.89 3.22
CA ILE A 100 12.95 -19.72 3.36
C ILE A 100 14.30 -20.05 4.00
N GLY A 101 14.35 -21.04 4.89
CA GLY A 101 15.53 -21.47 5.62
C GLY A 101 15.89 -20.59 6.82
N GLU A 102 16.44 -21.20 7.89
CA GLU A 102 16.70 -20.54 9.17
C GLU A 102 17.61 -19.30 9.09
N ARG A 103 18.54 -19.28 8.13
CA ARG A 103 19.45 -18.14 7.95
C ARG A 103 18.70 -16.86 7.58
N HIS A 104 17.74 -16.93 6.65
CA HIS A 104 16.95 -15.79 6.21
C HIS A 104 15.91 -15.40 7.27
N GLU A 105 15.34 -16.38 7.98
CA GLU A 105 14.40 -16.10 9.07
C GLU A 105 15.04 -15.28 10.18
N LYS A 106 16.30 -15.59 10.56
CA LYS A 106 17.09 -14.81 11.54
C LYS A 106 17.43 -13.40 11.09
N MET A 107 17.30 -13.08 9.81
CA MET A 107 17.49 -11.74 9.26
C MET A 107 16.21 -10.88 9.33
N PHE A 108 15.40 -11.06 10.36
CA PHE A 108 14.17 -10.32 10.62
C PHE A 108 13.10 -10.45 9.52
N PHE A 109 13.04 -11.60 8.83
CA PHE A 109 12.06 -11.83 7.77
C PHE A 109 10.62 -11.59 8.24
N TYR A 110 10.19 -12.20 9.35
CA TYR A 110 8.82 -12.07 9.87
C TYR A 110 8.45 -10.65 10.29
N PRO A 111 9.27 -9.92 11.05
CA PRO A 111 9.03 -8.51 11.33
C PRO A 111 8.82 -7.67 10.07
N PHE A 112 9.68 -7.82 9.05
CA PHE A 112 9.56 -7.02 7.83
C PHE A 112 8.36 -7.41 6.97
N VAL A 113 7.92 -8.67 6.95
CA VAL A 113 6.65 -9.08 6.33
C VAL A 113 5.47 -8.42 7.03
N LEU A 114 5.47 -8.35 8.37
CA LEU A 114 4.40 -7.71 9.13
C LEU A 114 4.40 -6.18 8.96
N PHE A 115 5.55 -5.52 8.87
CA PHE A 115 5.62 -4.09 8.52
C PHE A 115 5.13 -3.84 7.10
N LEU A 116 5.47 -4.69 6.15
CA LEU A 116 5.01 -4.59 4.77
C LEU A 116 3.48 -4.64 4.71
N ILE A 117 2.87 -5.65 5.34
CA ILE A 117 1.40 -5.78 5.33
C ILE A 117 0.70 -4.66 6.10
N ALA A 118 1.32 -4.13 7.15
CA ALA A 118 0.80 -2.97 7.87
C ALA A 118 0.71 -1.75 6.97
N GLY A 119 1.76 -1.47 6.17
CA GLY A 119 1.76 -0.41 5.18
C GLY A 119 0.72 -0.62 4.08
N VAL A 120 0.57 -1.86 3.60
CA VAL A 120 -0.47 -2.25 2.62
C VAL A 120 -1.87 -1.99 3.17
N ASN A 121 -2.17 -2.50 4.37
CA ASN A 121 -3.48 -2.34 4.99
C ASN A 121 -3.80 -0.88 5.31
N GLY A 122 -2.80 -0.12 5.81
CA GLY A 122 -2.93 1.31 6.03
C GLY A 122 -3.20 2.09 4.74
N SER A 123 -2.56 1.71 3.63
CA SER A 123 -2.80 2.32 2.32
C SER A 123 -4.23 2.09 1.81
N PHE A 124 -4.82 0.93 2.06
CA PHE A 124 -6.19 0.64 1.66
C PHE A 124 -7.24 1.32 2.56
N LEU A 125 -6.95 1.51 3.83
CA LEU A 125 -7.90 2.05 4.80
C LEU A 125 -7.83 3.57 4.96
N THR A 126 -6.84 4.25 4.39
CA THR A 126 -6.71 5.70 4.54
C THR A 126 -7.68 6.47 3.65
N GLY A 127 -8.29 7.52 4.21
CA GLY A 127 -9.06 8.53 3.49
C GLY A 127 -8.30 9.85 3.27
N ASP A 128 -7.00 9.89 3.58
CA ASP A 128 -6.12 11.05 3.43
C ASP A 128 -4.96 10.72 2.49
N ILE A 129 -4.71 11.59 1.51
CA ILE A 129 -3.69 11.33 0.46
C ILE A 129 -2.26 11.45 1.00
N PHE A 130 -2.02 12.26 2.04
CA PHE A 130 -0.71 12.32 2.68
C PHE A 130 -0.46 11.08 3.54
N ASN A 131 -1.48 10.63 4.27
CA ASN A 131 -1.35 9.38 5.02
C ASN A 131 -1.20 8.17 4.09
N LEU A 132 -1.78 8.21 2.87
CA LEU A 132 -1.49 7.22 1.82
C LEU A 132 0.01 7.22 1.48
N PHE A 133 0.62 8.40 1.31
CA PHE A 133 2.07 8.50 1.11
C PHE A 133 2.85 7.87 2.26
N VAL A 134 2.51 8.18 3.51
CA VAL A 134 3.18 7.61 4.70
C VAL A 134 3.07 6.08 4.74
N CYS A 135 1.88 5.53 4.48
CA CYS A 135 1.67 4.08 4.42
C CYS A 135 2.45 3.42 3.28
N PHE A 136 2.56 4.08 2.11
CA PHE A 136 3.45 3.65 1.03
C PHE A 136 4.90 3.59 1.48
N GLU A 137 5.40 4.60 2.21
CA GLU A 137 6.78 4.61 2.68
C GLU A 137 7.05 3.47 3.68
N VAL A 138 6.13 3.19 4.61
CA VAL A 138 6.24 2.05 5.52
C VAL A 138 6.32 0.73 4.74
N MET A 139 5.43 0.54 3.76
CA MET A 139 5.43 -0.64 2.89
C MET A 139 6.73 -0.76 2.10
N LEU A 140 7.21 0.33 1.50
CA LEU A 140 8.42 0.34 0.66
C LEU A 140 9.68 0.09 1.48
N LEU A 141 9.86 0.74 2.64
CA LEU A 141 11.01 0.51 3.52
C LEU A 141 11.11 -0.95 3.93
N ALA A 142 10.00 -1.59 4.31
CA ALA A 142 9.97 -3.01 4.61
C ALA A 142 10.33 -3.85 3.37
N SER A 143 9.84 -3.49 2.19
CA SER A 143 10.13 -4.18 0.94
C SER A 143 11.61 -4.05 0.53
N TYR A 144 12.27 -2.93 0.81
CA TYR A 144 13.70 -2.73 0.51
C TYR A 144 14.58 -3.73 1.27
N VAL A 145 14.23 -4.04 2.51
CA VAL A 145 14.93 -5.06 3.28
C VAL A 145 14.64 -6.46 2.73
N LEU A 146 13.38 -6.75 2.41
CA LEU A 146 12.97 -8.06 1.90
C LEU A 146 13.56 -8.38 0.52
N VAL A 147 13.66 -7.39 -0.40
CA VAL A 147 14.26 -7.61 -1.72
C VAL A 147 15.76 -7.87 -1.64
N ALA A 148 16.45 -7.30 -0.66
CA ALA A 148 17.88 -7.50 -0.43
C ALA A 148 18.19 -8.74 0.41
N LEU A 149 17.19 -9.46 0.90
CA LEU A 149 17.34 -10.62 1.78
C LEU A 149 18.10 -11.75 1.08
N GLY A 150 19.30 -12.07 1.54
CA GLY A 150 20.19 -13.06 0.94
C GLY A 150 21.54 -12.50 0.46
N GLY A 151 21.59 -11.25 0.00
CA GLY A 151 22.83 -10.48 -0.18
C GLY A 151 23.72 -10.89 -1.36
N GLY A 152 23.22 -11.61 -2.35
CA GLY A 152 23.98 -11.92 -3.56
C GLY A 152 24.30 -10.68 -4.41
N LYS A 153 25.46 -10.62 -5.09
CA LYS A 153 25.86 -9.45 -5.90
C LYS A 153 24.81 -9.02 -6.91
N PHE A 154 24.22 -9.97 -7.63
CA PHE A 154 23.15 -9.69 -8.59
C PHE A 154 21.89 -9.19 -7.89
N GLN A 155 21.52 -9.81 -6.77
CA GLN A 155 20.39 -9.39 -5.94
C GLN A 155 20.54 -7.96 -5.45
N LEU A 156 21.69 -7.60 -4.90
CA LEU A 156 21.95 -6.24 -4.41
C LEU A 156 21.89 -5.20 -5.54
N ARG A 157 22.38 -5.53 -6.74
CA ARG A 157 22.26 -4.64 -7.91
C ARG A 157 20.81 -4.37 -8.30
N GLU A 158 19.98 -5.40 -8.40
CA GLU A 158 18.58 -5.24 -8.75
C GLU A 158 17.76 -4.60 -7.61
N SER A 159 18.11 -4.89 -6.35
CA SER A 159 17.56 -4.21 -5.17
C SER A 159 17.85 -2.71 -5.21
N LEU A 160 19.07 -2.31 -5.57
CA LEU A 160 19.43 -0.89 -5.68
C LEU A 160 18.58 -0.17 -6.75
N LYS A 161 18.38 -0.78 -7.92
CA LYS A 161 17.51 -0.23 -8.96
C LYS A 161 16.08 -0.04 -8.45
N TYR A 162 15.54 -1.07 -7.76
CA TYR A 162 14.23 -1.03 -7.15
C TYR A 162 14.08 0.14 -6.16
N VAL A 163 15.05 0.30 -5.27
CA VAL A 163 15.08 1.39 -4.28
C VAL A 163 15.11 2.75 -4.97
N LEU A 164 16.05 2.95 -5.92
CA LEU A 164 16.21 4.24 -6.60
C LEU A 164 14.94 4.69 -7.32
N ILE A 165 14.29 3.78 -8.06
CA ILE A 165 13.08 4.09 -8.80
C ILE A 165 11.93 4.46 -7.85
N ASN A 166 11.76 3.68 -6.77
CA ASN A 166 10.71 3.95 -5.80
C ASN A 166 10.95 5.25 -5.01
N VAL A 167 12.20 5.58 -4.67
CA VAL A 167 12.56 6.85 -4.03
C VAL A 167 12.23 8.03 -4.93
N VAL A 168 12.57 7.97 -6.23
CA VAL A 168 12.20 9.01 -7.20
C VAL A 168 10.69 9.15 -7.31
N ALA A 169 9.95 8.03 -7.39
CA ALA A 169 8.49 8.06 -7.40
C ALA A 169 7.91 8.70 -6.14
N SER A 170 8.51 8.45 -4.96
CA SER A 170 8.09 9.04 -3.69
C SER A 170 8.35 10.55 -3.64
N TRP A 171 9.46 11.03 -4.18
CA TRP A 171 9.72 12.47 -4.30
C TRP A 171 8.72 13.16 -5.22
N LEU A 172 8.42 12.56 -6.37
CA LEU A 172 7.38 13.09 -7.28
C LEU A 172 6.01 13.11 -6.61
N PHE A 173 5.70 12.09 -5.77
CA PHE A 173 4.46 12.08 -5.00
C PHE A 173 4.41 13.25 -4.01
N LEU A 174 5.49 13.54 -3.27
CA LEU A 174 5.54 14.68 -2.35
C LEU A 174 5.39 16.02 -3.09
N VAL A 175 6.00 16.16 -4.26
CA VAL A 175 5.83 17.35 -5.10
C VAL A 175 4.36 17.50 -5.50
N ALA A 176 3.69 16.43 -5.95
CA ALA A 176 2.27 16.45 -6.28
C ALA A 176 1.41 16.86 -5.09
N LEU A 177 1.71 16.32 -3.89
CA LEU A 177 1.00 16.67 -2.65
C LEU A 177 1.19 18.14 -2.27
N ALA A 178 2.39 18.69 -2.44
CA ALA A 178 2.67 20.09 -2.13
C ALA A 178 1.86 21.04 -3.02
N PHE A 179 1.81 20.79 -4.33
CA PHE A 179 0.99 21.57 -5.26
C PHE A 179 -0.52 21.39 -4.99
N LEU A 180 -0.96 20.16 -4.74
CA LEU A 180 -2.35 19.88 -4.38
C LEU A 180 -2.79 20.65 -3.14
N TYR A 181 -1.98 20.59 -2.06
CA TYR A 181 -2.26 21.32 -0.84
C TYR A 181 -2.18 22.83 -1.02
N GLY A 182 -1.22 23.30 -1.81
CA GLY A 182 -1.07 24.71 -2.17
C GLY A 182 -2.35 25.28 -2.81
N THR A 183 -3.01 24.48 -3.66
CA THR A 183 -4.21 24.89 -4.40
C THR A 183 -5.49 24.68 -3.59
N LEU A 184 -5.69 23.50 -3.01
CA LEU A 184 -6.98 23.11 -2.40
C LEU A 184 -7.02 23.26 -0.87
N LYS A 185 -5.87 23.44 -0.20
CA LYS A 185 -5.74 23.58 1.26
C LYS A 185 -6.30 22.41 2.06
N THR A 186 -6.34 21.23 1.45
CA THR A 186 -6.79 19.98 2.09
C THR A 186 -6.09 18.78 1.49
N LEU A 187 -5.92 17.72 2.31
CA LEU A 187 -5.36 16.42 1.88
C LEU A 187 -6.34 15.26 2.10
N ASN A 188 -7.52 15.57 2.65
CA ASN A 188 -8.62 14.60 2.78
C ASN A 188 -9.24 14.32 1.40
N MET A 189 -9.28 13.04 0.97
CA MET A 189 -9.69 12.65 -0.38
C MET A 189 -11.12 13.06 -0.72
N ALA A 190 -12.06 12.96 0.22
CA ALA A 190 -13.46 13.37 0.00
C ALA A 190 -13.60 14.88 -0.10
N HIS A 191 -12.86 15.62 0.74
CA HIS A 191 -12.86 17.08 0.69
C HIS A 191 -12.15 17.61 -0.57
N ILE A 192 -11.10 16.91 -1.05
CA ILE A 192 -10.47 17.22 -2.34
C ILE A 192 -11.50 17.09 -3.47
N ALA A 193 -12.30 16.02 -3.49
CA ALA A 193 -13.34 15.83 -4.51
C ALA A 193 -14.33 17.00 -4.56
N GLN A 194 -14.76 17.50 -3.39
CA GLN A 194 -15.65 18.68 -3.29
C GLN A 194 -14.96 19.94 -3.82
N ARG A 195 -13.71 20.20 -3.37
CA ARG A 195 -12.96 21.38 -3.79
C ARG A 195 -12.63 21.38 -5.28
N VAL A 196 -12.30 20.23 -5.86
CA VAL A 196 -12.07 20.08 -7.31
C VAL A 196 -13.36 20.38 -8.08
N ALA A 197 -14.52 19.96 -7.58
CA ALA A 197 -15.81 20.30 -8.20
C ALA A 197 -16.13 21.80 -8.12
N GLU A 198 -15.76 22.49 -7.02
CA GLU A 198 -15.94 23.94 -6.85
C GLU A 198 -15.01 24.76 -7.73
N VAL A 199 -13.72 24.41 -7.80
CA VAL A 199 -12.68 25.12 -8.56
C VAL A 199 -12.81 24.87 -10.07
N GLY A 200 -13.31 23.71 -10.46
CA GLY A 200 -13.44 23.31 -11.87
C GLY A 200 -12.09 22.93 -12.51
N GLN A 201 -11.99 23.17 -13.83
CA GLN A 201 -10.77 22.85 -14.59
C GLN A 201 -9.70 23.93 -14.42
N ASP A 202 -8.82 23.76 -13.44
CA ASP A 202 -7.63 24.60 -13.25
C ASP A 202 -6.41 23.91 -13.92
N PRO A 203 -5.57 24.63 -14.70
CA PRO A 203 -4.33 24.10 -15.29
C PRO A 203 -3.39 23.47 -14.25
N ILE A 204 -3.33 24.03 -13.02
CA ILE A 204 -2.51 23.48 -11.94
C ILE A 204 -3.05 22.12 -11.50
N LEU A 205 -4.37 21.99 -11.30
CA LEU A 205 -5.01 20.72 -10.93
C LEU A 205 -4.84 19.65 -12.01
N THR A 206 -4.91 20.03 -13.28
CA THR A 206 -4.63 19.13 -14.40
C THR A 206 -3.19 18.64 -14.36
N THR A 207 -2.22 19.52 -14.12
CA THR A 207 -0.81 19.14 -13.99
C THR A 207 -0.58 18.20 -12.80
N VAL A 208 -1.20 18.49 -11.65
CA VAL A 208 -1.13 17.65 -10.46
C VAL A 208 -1.74 16.27 -10.71
N SER A 209 -2.87 16.19 -11.40
CA SER A 209 -3.52 14.91 -11.74
C SER A 209 -2.64 14.06 -12.66
N ILE A 210 -1.99 14.65 -13.66
CA ILE A 210 -1.02 13.96 -14.54
C ILE A 210 0.18 13.47 -13.72
N LEU A 211 0.67 14.27 -12.78
CA LEU A 211 1.78 13.85 -11.93
C LEU A 211 1.40 12.68 -11.03
N PHE A 212 0.19 12.65 -10.45
CA PHE A 212 -0.33 11.49 -9.74
C PHE A 212 -0.47 10.26 -10.66
N LEU A 213 -0.93 10.44 -11.90
CA LEU A 213 -1.02 9.36 -12.87
C LEU A 213 0.35 8.72 -13.10
N ILE A 214 1.40 9.51 -13.33
CA ILE A 214 2.77 9.02 -13.53
C ILE A 214 3.28 8.30 -12.28
N VAL A 215 3.11 8.89 -11.10
CA VAL A 215 3.57 8.31 -9.83
C VAL A 215 2.91 6.97 -9.56
N PHE A 216 1.59 6.90 -9.65
CA PHE A 216 0.87 5.66 -9.36
C PHE A 216 1.01 4.63 -10.46
N ALA A 217 1.15 5.03 -11.73
CA ALA A 217 1.49 4.12 -12.82
C ALA A 217 2.87 3.48 -12.61
N LEU A 218 3.86 4.27 -12.16
CA LEU A 218 5.18 3.76 -11.82
C LEU A 218 5.13 2.78 -10.65
N LYS A 219 4.41 3.11 -9.57
CA LYS A 219 4.24 2.23 -8.39
C LYS A 219 3.41 0.99 -8.69
N ALA A 220 2.42 1.08 -9.57
CA ALA A 220 1.61 -0.05 -10.01
C ALA A 220 2.32 -0.96 -11.03
N GLY A 221 3.39 -0.48 -11.65
CA GLY A 221 3.99 -1.14 -12.81
C GLY A 221 3.10 -1.09 -14.05
N LEU A 222 2.25 -0.06 -14.17
CA LEU A 222 1.36 0.16 -15.30
C LEU A 222 2.10 0.94 -16.39
N LEU A 223 2.36 0.34 -17.55
CA LEU A 223 3.21 0.83 -18.62
C LEU A 223 4.70 1.00 -18.21
N LEU A 224 4.96 1.56 -17.04
CA LEU A 224 6.31 1.83 -16.50
C LEU A 224 6.82 0.66 -15.65
N PHE A 225 6.77 -0.56 -16.18
CA PHE A 225 7.10 -1.80 -15.46
C PHE A 225 8.55 -2.27 -15.65
N PHE A 226 9.40 -1.53 -16.34
CA PHE A 226 10.80 -1.90 -16.67
C PHE A 226 11.67 -2.30 -15.46
N TRP A 227 11.31 -1.82 -14.27
CA TRP A 227 12.00 -2.15 -13.01
C TRP A 227 11.51 -3.47 -12.38
N LEU A 228 10.33 -3.92 -12.74
CA LEU A 228 9.61 -5.01 -12.08
C LEU A 228 10.23 -6.39 -12.33
N PRO A 229 10.56 -6.80 -13.57
CA PRO A 229 11.11 -8.14 -13.84
C PRO A 229 12.41 -8.42 -13.10
N GLY A 230 13.35 -7.44 -13.08
CA GLY A 230 14.61 -7.58 -12.37
C GLY A 230 14.43 -7.68 -10.85
N SER A 231 13.62 -6.78 -10.28
CA SER A 231 13.44 -6.69 -8.83
C SER A 231 12.64 -7.83 -8.23
N TYR A 232 11.62 -8.35 -8.96
CA TYR A 232 10.74 -9.41 -8.45
C TYR A 232 11.28 -10.81 -8.67
N SER A 233 12.27 -11.02 -9.56
CA SER A 233 12.85 -12.34 -9.80
C SER A 233 13.98 -12.70 -8.85
N VAL A 234 14.51 -11.76 -8.10
CA VAL A 234 15.77 -11.92 -7.35
C VAL A 234 15.61 -12.36 -5.89
N PRO A 235 14.60 -11.87 -5.11
CA PRO A 235 14.45 -12.25 -3.72
C PRO A 235 13.97 -13.72 -3.56
N PRO A 236 13.96 -14.26 -2.34
CA PRO A 236 13.38 -15.58 -2.09
C PRO A 236 11.94 -15.71 -2.61
N THR A 237 11.54 -16.89 -3.08
CA THR A 237 10.26 -17.15 -3.76
C THR A 237 9.03 -16.62 -2.97
N VAL A 238 9.06 -16.74 -1.64
CA VAL A 238 8.01 -16.19 -0.77
C VAL A 238 7.88 -14.67 -0.92
N VAL A 239 9.02 -13.97 -0.96
CA VAL A 239 9.06 -12.51 -1.11
C VAL A 239 8.57 -12.11 -2.50
N GLN A 240 8.96 -12.88 -3.54
CA GLN A 240 8.44 -12.68 -4.90
C GLN A 240 6.91 -12.76 -4.93
N ALA A 241 6.34 -13.80 -4.30
CA ALA A 241 4.91 -13.99 -4.22
C ALA A 241 4.19 -12.84 -3.49
N LEU A 242 4.74 -12.40 -2.35
CA LEU A 242 4.21 -11.26 -1.58
C LEU A 242 4.26 -9.97 -2.40
N PHE A 243 5.36 -9.68 -3.08
CA PHE A 243 5.50 -8.47 -3.90
C PHE A 243 4.52 -8.48 -5.08
N ALA A 244 4.45 -9.59 -5.80
CA ALA A 244 3.52 -9.74 -6.91
C ALA A 244 2.05 -9.63 -6.49
N ALA A 245 1.71 -10.13 -5.30
CA ALA A 245 0.34 -10.11 -4.80
C ALA A 245 -0.08 -8.75 -4.21
N LEU A 246 0.85 -7.98 -3.61
CA LEU A 246 0.51 -6.84 -2.76
C LEU A 246 0.95 -5.49 -3.34
N LEU A 247 2.25 -5.31 -3.62
CA LEU A 247 2.82 -3.99 -3.89
C LEU A 247 2.19 -3.27 -5.08
N THR A 248 2.12 -3.92 -6.23
CA THR A 248 1.52 -3.33 -7.43
C THR A 248 0.03 -3.04 -7.25
N LYS A 249 -0.69 -3.83 -6.43
CA LYS A 249 -2.11 -3.66 -6.16
C LYS A 249 -2.41 -2.42 -5.34
N VAL A 250 -1.52 -2.03 -4.43
CA VAL A 250 -1.64 -0.75 -3.71
C VAL A 250 -1.51 0.43 -4.68
N GLY A 251 -0.60 0.35 -5.67
CA GLY A 251 -0.49 1.35 -6.74
C GLY A 251 -1.75 1.45 -7.60
N ILE A 252 -2.33 0.30 -7.98
CA ILE A 252 -3.59 0.24 -8.73
C ILE A 252 -4.75 0.82 -7.89
N TYR A 253 -4.83 0.48 -6.61
CA TYR A 253 -5.83 1.04 -5.70
C TYR A 253 -5.71 2.57 -5.62
N ALA A 254 -4.50 3.09 -5.50
CA ALA A 254 -4.26 4.53 -5.48
C ALA A 254 -4.72 5.20 -6.79
N LEU A 255 -4.49 4.58 -7.97
CA LEU A 255 -5.03 5.04 -9.24
C LEU A 255 -6.56 5.09 -9.21
N PHE A 256 -7.23 4.03 -8.76
CA PHE A 256 -8.68 4.03 -8.65
C PHE A 256 -9.17 5.16 -7.75
N ARG A 257 -8.65 5.28 -6.53
CA ARG A 257 -9.07 6.34 -5.59
C ARG A 257 -8.83 7.74 -6.15
N THR A 258 -7.72 7.96 -6.80
CA THR A 258 -7.38 9.28 -7.35
C THR A 258 -8.32 9.65 -8.51
N PHE A 259 -8.53 8.78 -9.47
CA PHE A 259 -9.26 9.12 -10.71
C PHE A 259 -10.76 8.83 -10.68
N THR A 260 -11.26 8.09 -9.69
CA THR A 260 -12.72 7.93 -9.51
C THR A 260 -13.29 8.83 -8.42
N LEU A 261 -12.50 9.20 -7.39
CA LEU A 261 -12.98 9.99 -6.26
C LEU A 261 -12.46 11.43 -6.30
N MET A 262 -11.12 11.63 -6.41
CA MET A 262 -10.52 12.96 -6.23
C MET A 262 -10.61 13.83 -7.50
N PHE A 263 -10.38 13.26 -8.67
CA PHE A 263 -10.38 13.97 -9.97
C PHE A 263 -11.42 13.40 -10.93
N PRO A 264 -12.73 13.61 -10.66
CA PRO A 264 -13.80 13.12 -11.55
C PRO A 264 -13.94 13.94 -12.85
N LEU A 265 -13.27 15.09 -12.95
CA LEU A 265 -13.28 15.94 -14.15
C LEU A 265 -12.43 15.26 -15.24
N ASN A 266 -12.91 15.28 -16.49
CA ASN A 266 -12.26 14.66 -17.66
C ASN A 266 -12.12 13.11 -17.56
N GLN A 267 -13.11 12.44 -17.00
CA GLN A 267 -13.10 10.98 -16.86
C GLN A 267 -12.82 10.27 -18.21
N ASP A 268 -13.40 10.74 -19.30
CA ASP A 268 -13.21 10.13 -20.63
C ASP A 268 -11.75 10.08 -21.05
N VAL A 269 -11.00 11.17 -20.84
CA VAL A 269 -9.58 11.25 -21.21
C VAL A 269 -8.70 10.43 -20.25
N THR A 270 -8.91 10.58 -18.94
CA THR A 270 -8.08 9.89 -17.93
C THR A 270 -8.33 8.40 -17.93
N HIS A 271 -9.58 7.96 -18.04
CA HIS A 271 -9.93 6.53 -18.10
C HIS A 271 -9.46 5.90 -19.42
N LEU A 272 -9.54 6.63 -20.54
CA LEU A 272 -8.99 6.18 -21.82
C LEU A 272 -7.47 6.00 -21.74
N LEU A 273 -6.75 6.96 -21.14
CA LEU A 273 -5.29 6.87 -20.94
C LEU A 273 -4.92 5.66 -20.06
N ILE A 274 -5.60 5.48 -18.93
CA ILE A 274 -5.38 4.33 -18.05
C ILE A 274 -5.68 3.02 -18.80
N GLY A 275 -6.76 2.97 -19.59
CA GLY A 275 -7.12 1.83 -20.41
C GLY A 275 -6.06 1.50 -21.48
N ILE A 276 -5.53 2.51 -22.17
CA ILE A 276 -4.44 2.34 -23.13
C ILE A 276 -3.18 1.82 -22.42
N MET A 277 -2.79 2.43 -21.30
CA MET A 277 -1.63 2.01 -20.51
C MET A 277 -1.77 0.55 -20.04
N ALA A 278 -2.97 0.16 -19.60
CA ALA A 278 -3.26 -1.22 -19.20
C ALA A 278 -3.17 -2.18 -20.40
N GLY A 279 -3.76 -1.82 -21.55
CA GLY A 279 -3.68 -2.62 -22.76
C GLY A 279 -2.25 -2.84 -23.24
N VAL A 280 -1.43 -1.78 -23.26
CA VAL A 280 -0.01 -1.89 -23.61
C VAL A 280 0.75 -2.77 -22.59
N THR A 281 0.45 -2.64 -21.29
CA THR A 281 1.09 -3.47 -20.25
C THR A 281 0.78 -4.95 -20.42
N ILE A 282 -0.41 -5.32 -20.92
CA ILE A 282 -0.80 -6.72 -21.15
C ILE A 282 -0.05 -7.31 -22.36
N VAL A 283 0.23 -6.49 -23.38
CA VAL A 283 0.87 -6.95 -24.63
C VAL A 283 2.39 -6.99 -24.52
N ALA A 284 2.99 -6.16 -23.67
CA ALA A 284 4.44 -6.03 -23.50
C ALA A 284 5.01 -7.05 -22.50
#